data_2d45c7bc295787cf9a37eddf1de87746
#
_entry.id   2d45c7bc295787cf9a37eddf1de87746
#
_cell.length_a   1.000
_cell.length_b   1.000
_cell.length_c   1.000
_cell.angle_alpha   90.00
_cell.angle_beta   90.00
_cell.angle_gamma   90.00
#
_symmetry.space_group_name_H-M   'P 1'
#
loop_
_entity.id
_entity.type
_entity.pdbx_description
1 polymer ?
#
loop_
_entity_poly.entity_id
_entity_poly.type
_entity_poly.pdbx_seq_one_letter_code
_entity_poly.pdbx_strand_id
1 'polypeptide(L)'
;MGQSGSGKSTLLRVLAGLNLAWEGAVTLLGQPLNPGRTFDPQLRRAVQMVFQDPFASLHPRHTVERILAEPLLIDGLDRPEAASRVHGALEEVGLEAEHAQRYPHQLSGGQRQRVAIARALLRRPRLLLLDEPTSALDVSVQAGILNLLNRLQAAHAMTVVLVSHDPGVIAHMCHRAALLEGGRILRELDRAQLEQQS
;
A
#
# COMPACT_ATOMS: atom_id res chain seq x y z
N MET A 1 -8.99 -6.37 10.35
CA MET A 1 -10.11 -5.42 10.57
C MET A 1 -10.28 -5.10 12.05
N GLY A 2 -11.06 -4.07 12.43
CA GLY A 2 -11.30 -3.70 13.83
C GLY A 2 -11.53 -2.20 13.99
N GLN A 3 -11.99 -1.78 15.17
CA GLN A 3 -12.30 -0.38 15.48
C GLN A 3 -11.04 0.53 15.42
N SER A 4 -11.26 1.85 15.30
CA SER A 4 -10.18 2.83 15.40
C SER A 4 -9.45 2.70 16.75
N GLY A 5 -8.12 2.84 16.73
CA GLY A 5 -7.30 2.71 17.95
C GLY A 5 -6.97 1.27 18.38
N SER A 6 -7.43 0.23 17.67
CA SER A 6 -7.14 -1.17 18.02
C SER A 6 -5.70 -1.65 17.73
N GLY A 7 -4.82 -0.79 17.18
CA GLY A 7 -3.41 -1.12 16.91
C GLY A 7 -3.10 -1.56 15.46
N LYS A 8 -4.07 -1.58 14.55
CA LYS A 8 -3.90 -2.05 13.15
C LYS A 8 -2.79 -1.33 12.39
N SER A 9 -2.84 0.01 12.35
CA SER A 9 -1.83 0.83 11.66
C SER A 9 -0.46 0.73 12.35
N THR A 10 -0.42 0.53 13.67
CA THR A 10 0.81 0.28 14.41
C THR A 10 1.45 -1.02 13.94
N LEU A 11 0.66 -2.09 13.82
CA LEU A 11 1.12 -3.37 13.30
C LEU A 11 1.65 -3.23 11.87
N LEU A 12 0.92 -2.54 10.97
CA LEU A 12 1.42 -2.29 9.61
C LEU A 12 2.73 -1.52 9.60
N ARG A 13 2.90 -0.51 10.48
CA ARG A 13 4.15 0.26 10.58
C ARG A 13 5.32 -0.59 11.07
N VAL A 14 5.08 -1.56 11.94
CA VAL A 14 6.11 -2.55 12.33
C VAL A 14 6.49 -3.40 11.11
N LEU A 15 5.50 -3.95 10.39
CA LEU A 15 5.71 -4.75 9.19
C LEU A 15 6.35 -3.97 8.03
N ALA A 16 6.20 -2.65 8.00
CA ALA A 16 6.85 -1.76 7.03
C ALA A 16 8.27 -1.32 7.46
N GLY A 17 8.73 -1.69 8.67
CA GLY A 17 10.00 -1.23 9.23
C GLY A 17 10.03 0.26 9.59
N LEU A 18 8.85 0.88 9.78
CA LEU A 18 8.68 2.28 10.15
C LEU A 18 8.58 2.49 11.66
N ASN A 19 8.15 1.45 12.39
CA ASN A 19 8.19 1.43 13.84
C ASN A 19 9.16 0.31 14.26
N LEU A 20 10.24 0.68 14.92
CA LEU A 20 11.29 -0.24 15.35
C LEU A 20 11.15 -0.64 16.83
N ALA A 21 10.34 0.09 17.61
CA ALA A 21 10.09 -0.17 19.03
C ALA A 21 8.92 -1.16 19.17
N TRP A 22 9.24 -2.45 19.20
CA TRP A 22 8.30 -3.54 19.41
C TRP A 22 8.98 -4.71 20.12
N GLU A 23 8.19 -5.61 20.70
CA GLU A 23 8.64 -6.82 21.42
C GLU A 23 8.01 -8.07 20.82
N GLY A 24 8.61 -9.22 21.07
CA GLY A 24 8.15 -10.51 20.55
C GLY A 24 8.94 -10.96 19.33
N ALA A 25 8.37 -11.83 18.50
CA ALA A 25 8.98 -12.40 17.30
C ALA A 25 8.11 -12.13 16.08
N VAL A 26 8.71 -11.59 15.04
CA VAL A 26 8.08 -11.36 13.72
C VAL A 26 8.95 -11.97 12.64
N THR A 27 8.33 -12.78 11.77
CA THR A 27 8.97 -13.31 10.56
C THR A 27 8.26 -12.72 9.34
N LEU A 28 9.01 -12.09 8.44
CA LEU A 28 8.49 -11.44 7.25
C LEU A 28 9.19 -11.98 6.01
N LEU A 29 8.43 -12.48 5.03
CA LEU A 29 8.97 -13.11 3.81
C LEU A 29 10.02 -14.20 4.09
N GLY A 30 9.87 -14.94 5.21
CA GLY A 30 10.79 -15.99 5.64
C GLY A 30 12.02 -15.48 6.42
N GLN A 31 12.13 -14.18 6.68
CA GLN A 31 13.23 -13.58 7.43
C GLN A 31 12.76 -13.10 8.81
N PRO A 32 13.48 -13.45 9.90
CA PRO A 32 13.17 -12.90 11.22
C PRO A 32 13.54 -11.41 11.26
N LEU A 33 12.61 -10.61 11.77
CA LEU A 33 12.87 -9.19 12.03
C LEU A 33 13.47 -9.01 13.42
N ASN A 34 14.36 -8.02 13.56
CA ASN A 34 14.99 -7.67 14.83
C ASN A 34 14.46 -6.31 15.31
N PRO A 35 13.90 -6.21 16.53
CA PRO A 35 13.53 -4.94 17.12
C PRO A 35 14.72 -3.97 17.15
N GLY A 36 14.45 -2.68 16.97
CA GLY A 36 15.48 -1.63 16.96
C GLY A 36 16.36 -1.58 15.70
N ARG A 37 16.22 -2.50 14.76
CA ARG A 37 16.99 -2.53 13.51
C ARG A 37 16.16 -2.15 12.31
N THR A 38 16.71 -1.31 11.45
CA THR A 38 16.13 -0.98 10.14
C THR A 38 16.21 -2.15 9.17
N PHE A 39 15.30 -2.23 8.24
CA PHE A 39 15.34 -3.20 7.16
C PHE A 39 16.60 -3.02 6.31
N ASP A 40 17.17 -4.13 5.88
CA ASP A 40 18.18 -4.12 4.83
C ASP A 40 17.57 -3.60 3.51
N PRO A 41 18.40 -3.18 2.53
CA PRO A 41 17.89 -2.63 1.27
C PRO A 41 17.00 -3.60 0.48
N GLN A 42 17.28 -4.91 0.55
CA GLN A 42 16.50 -5.91 -0.19
C GLN A 42 15.09 -6.07 0.40
N LEU A 43 14.98 -6.20 1.72
CA LEU A 43 13.70 -6.28 2.41
C LEU A 43 12.89 -4.98 2.25
N ARG A 44 13.57 -3.82 2.30
CA ARG A 44 12.93 -2.51 2.09
C ARG A 44 12.34 -2.36 0.68
N ARG A 45 12.95 -2.96 -0.35
CA ARG A 45 12.38 -3.01 -1.70
C ARG A 45 11.21 -3.99 -1.77
N ALA A 46 11.34 -5.15 -1.13
CA ALA A 46 10.35 -6.21 -1.16
C ALA A 46 9.04 -5.87 -0.40
N VAL A 47 9.10 -4.95 0.56
CA VAL A 47 7.95 -4.52 1.38
C VAL A 47 7.67 -3.05 1.10
N GLN A 48 6.48 -2.76 0.57
CA GLN A 48 6.05 -1.38 0.32
C GLN A 48 4.73 -1.11 1.02
N MET A 49 4.45 0.16 1.32
CA MET A 49 3.25 0.57 2.04
C MET A 49 2.55 1.73 1.32
N VAL A 50 1.22 1.62 1.22
CA VAL A 50 0.33 2.71 0.83
C VAL A 50 -0.38 3.19 2.09
N PHE A 51 -0.25 4.48 2.38
CA PHE A 51 -0.80 5.11 3.58
C PHE A 51 -2.24 5.55 3.38
N GLN A 52 -2.95 5.72 4.47
CA GLN A 52 -4.35 6.16 4.53
C GLN A 52 -4.56 7.53 3.86
N ASP A 53 -3.65 8.48 4.04
CA ASP A 53 -3.70 9.80 3.41
C ASP A 53 -2.68 9.89 2.27
N PRO A 54 -3.15 9.76 1.02
CA PRO A 54 -2.27 9.89 -0.15
C PRO A 54 -1.73 11.32 -0.30
N PHE A 55 -2.47 12.35 0.15
CA PHE A 55 -2.02 13.73 0.05
C PHE A 55 -0.81 13.99 0.94
N ALA A 56 -0.86 13.56 2.21
CA ALA A 56 0.27 13.68 3.12
C ALA A 56 1.49 12.84 2.70
N SER A 57 1.27 11.80 1.88
CA SER A 57 2.34 10.92 1.42
C SER A 57 3.07 11.40 0.17
N LEU A 58 2.50 12.38 -0.57
CA LEU A 58 3.07 12.93 -1.82
C LEU A 58 3.64 14.33 -1.55
N HIS A 59 4.88 14.57 -2.01
CA HIS A 59 5.52 15.87 -1.80
C HIS A 59 4.79 16.96 -2.60
N PRO A 60 4.21 18.01 -1.96
CA PRO A 60 3.28 18.94 -2.61
C PRO A 60 3.91 19.82 -3.71
N ARG A 61 5.23 19.99 -3.68
CA ARG A 61 5.99 20.83 -4.60
C ARG A 61 6.72 20.03 -5.71
N HIS A 62 6.54 18.71 -5.76
CA HIS A 62 7.10 17.85 -6.79
C HIS A 62 6.02 17.46 -7.78
N THR A 63 6.37 17.37 -9.06
CA THR A 63 5.51 16.75 -10.08
C THR A 63 5.36 15.25 -9.79
N VAL A 64 4.30 14.64 -10.32
CA VAL A 64 4.07 13.19 -10.22
C VAL A 64 5.28 12.41 -10.73
N GLU A 65 5.83 12.79 -11.88
CA GLU A 65 7.03 12.16 -12.43
C GLU A 65 8.20 12.17 -11.44
N ARG A 66 8.48 13.33 -10.82
CA ARG A 66 9.55 13.43 -9.82
C ARG A 66 9.30 12.56 -8.60
N ILE A 67 8.05 12.54 -8.08
CA ILE A 67 7.65 11.71 -6.94
C ILE A 67 7.84 10.22 -7.25
N LEU A 68 7.48 9.81 -8.46
CA LEU A 68 7.60 8.41 -8.88
C LEU A 68 9.03 8.02 -9.24
N ALA A 69 9.83 8.91 -9.82
CA ALA A 69 11.21 8.65 -10.17
C ALA A 69 12.14 8.56 -8.95
N GLU A 70 11.85 9.29 -7.87
CA GLU A 70 12.72 9.39 -6.69
C GLU A 70 13.15 8.03 -6.12
N PRO A 71 12.26 7.05 -5.83
CA PRO A 71 12.67 5.74 -5.32
C PRO A 71 13.56 4.96 -6.31
N LEU A 72 13.38 5.13 -7.61
CA LEU A 72 14.16 4.47 -8.64
C LEU A 72 15.58 5.06 -8.71
N LEU A 73 15.70 6.39 -8.65
CA LEU A 73 16.97 7.08 -8.63
C LEU A 73 17.78 6.76 -7.37
N ILE A 74 17.12 6.65 -6.20
CA ILE A 74 17.75 6.20 -4.95
C ILE A 74 18.25 4.75 -5.09
N ASP A 75 17.54 3.91 -5.84
CA ASP A 75 17.94 2.54 -6.13
C ASP A 75 19.05 2.44 -7.20
N GLY A 76 19.51 3.59 -7.73
CA GLY A 76 20.66 3.68 -8.65
C GLY A 76 20.33 3.59 -10.13
N LEU A 77 19.03 3.67 -10.52
CA LEU A 77 18.66 3.73 -11.93
C LEU A 77 19.09 5.08 -12.54
N ASP A 78 19.41 5.08 -13.82
CA ASP A 78 19.61 6.32 -14.55
C ASP A 78 18.27 7.03 -14.84
N ARG A 79 18.35 8.31 -15.23
CA ARG A 79 17.15 9.13 -15.48
C ARG A 79 16.29 8.63 -16.64
N PRO A 80 16.83 8.23 -17.80
CA PRO A 80 16.03 7.68 -18.90
C PRO A 80 15.28 6.40 -18.52
N GLU A 81 15.94 5.47 -17.85
CA GLU A 81 15.30 4.23 -17.37
C GLU A 81 14.22 4.52 -16.32
N ALA A 82 14.51 5.40 -15.36
CA ALA A 82 13.53 5.83 -14.36
C ALA A 82 12.29 6.46 -15.01
N ALA A 83 12.47 7.36 -16.00
CA ALA A 83 11.36 7.98 -16.73
C ALA A 83 10.51 6.93 -17.45
N SER A 84 11.12 5.98 -18.15
CA SER A 84 10.41 4.90 -18.85
C SER A 84 9.56 4.07 -17.86
N ARG A 85 10.11 3.71 -16.69
CA ARG A 85 9.38 2.97 -15.66
C ARG A 85 8.23 3.78 -15.04
N VAL A 86 8.42 5.08 -14.88
CA VAL A 86 7.37 5.99 -14.39
C VAL A 86 6.18 6.01 -15.36
N HIS A 87 6.43 6.13 -16.66
CA HIS A 87 5.36 6.09 -17.66
C HIS A 87 4.59 4.77 -17.64
N GLY A 88 5.29 3.63 -17.61
CA GLY A 88 4.63 2.33 -17.48
C GLY A 88 3.82 2.17 -16.19
N ALA A 89 4.32 2.69 -15.07
CA ALA A 89 3.59 2.64 -13.80
C ALA A 89 2.33 3.53 -13.80
N LEU A 90 2.34 4.69 -14.47
CA LEU A 90 1.15 5.52 -14.64
C LEU A 90 0.08 4.81 -15.47
N GLU A 91 0.47 4.23 -16.60
CA GLU A 91 -0.43 3.44 -17.44
C GLU A 91 -1.04 2.26 -16.67
N GLU A 92 -0.23 1.54 -15.90
CA GLU A 92 -0.66 0.38 -15.12
C GLU A 92 -1.75 0.72 -14.08
N VAL A 93 -1.67 1.92 -13.48
CA VAL A 93 -2.71 2.41 -12.56
C VAL A 93 -3.84 3.16 -13.26
N GLY A 94 -3.86 3.22 -14.61
CA GLY A 94 -4.89 3.87 -15.40
C GLY A 94 -4.83 5.40 -15.32
N LEU A 95 -3.62 5.96 -15.31
CA LEU A 95 -3.35 7.39 -15.46
C LEU A 95 -2.67 7.64 -16.81
N GLU A 96 -3.03 8.74 -17.47
CA GLU A 96 -2.46 9.16 -18.74
C GLU A 96 -1.08 9.79 -18.55
N ALA A 97 -0.25 9.77 -19.59
CA ALA A 97 1.12 10.29 -19.55
C ALA A 97 1.21 11.76 -19.10
N GLU A 98 0.23 12.58 -19.46
CA GLU A 98 0.16 13.99 -19.07
C GLU A 98 0.01 14.21 -17.57
N HIS A 99 -0.46 13.21 -16.81
CA HIS A 99 -0.49 13.28 -15.34
C HIS A 99 0.92 13.34 -14.74
N ALA A 100 1.95 12.89 -15.44
CA ALA A 100 3.35 12.95 -15.00
C ALA A 100 3.80 14.37 -14.64
N GLN A 101 3.33 15.38 -15.39
CA GLN A 101 3.72 16.79 -15.21
C GLN A 101 2.84 17.53 -14.20
N ARG A 102 1.76 16.92 -13.70
CA ARG A 102 0.87 17.53 -12.71
C ARG A 102 1.48 17.47 -11.32
N TYR A 103 1.07 18.44 -10.50
CA TYR A 103 1.36 18.45 -9.05
C TYR A 103 0.23 17.77 -8.28
N PRO A 104 0.47 17.24 -7.05
CA PRO A 104 -0.55 16.57 -6.25
C PRO A 104 -1.84 17.37 -6.05
N HIS A 105 -1.75 18.68 -5.90
CA HIS A 105 -2.93 19.55 -5.74
C HIS A 105 -3.80 19.68 -7.00
N GLN A 106 -3.28 19.31 -8.17
CA GLN A 106 -3.99 19.33 -9.45
C GLN A 106 -4.70 17.99 -9.75
N LEU A 107 -4.58 17.00 -8.86
CA LEU A 107 -5.16 15.68 -9.01
C LEU A 107 -6.40 15.52 -8.14
N SER A 108 -7.37 14.73 -8.60
CA SER A 108 -8.48 14.26 -7.75
C SER A 108 -7.99 13.32 -6.64
N GLY A 109 -8.82 13.04 -5.62
CA GLY A 109 -8.49 12.09 -4.56
C GLY A 109 -8.12 10.71 -5.11
N GLY A 110 -8.92 10.18 -6.02
CA GLY A 110 -8.66 8.88 -6.66
C GLY A 110 -7.39 8.88 -7.54
N GLN A 111 -7.09 9.97 -8.23
CA GLN A 111 -5.85 10.11 -8.99
C GLN A 111 -4.62 10.14 -8.07
N ARG A 112 -4.68 10.87 -6.95
CA ARG A 112 -3.62 10.85 -5.92
C ARG A 112 -3.40 9.46 -5.35
N GLN A 113 -4.48 8.73 -5.08
CA GLN A 113 -4.39 7.35 -4.59
C GLN A 113 -3.72 6.44 -5.62
N ARG A 114 -4.05 6.57 -6.92
CA ARG A 114 -3.38 5.84 -8.00
C ARG A 114 -1.89 6.15 -8.09
N VAL A 115 -1.49 7.42 -7.92
CA VAL A 115 -0.07 7.81 -7.85
C VAL A 115 0.63 7.17 -6.64
N ALA A 116 0.00 7.14 -5.46
CA ALA A 116 0.57 6.50 -4.28
C ALA A 116 0.75 4.98 -4.47
N ILE A 117 -0.22 4.32 -5.12
CA ILE A 117 -0.13 2.91 -5.50
C ILE A 117 1.00 2.70 -6.53
N ALA A 118 1.06 3.50 -7.60
CA ALA A 118 2.12 3.42 -8.61
C ALA A 118 3.51 3.54 -7.98
N ARG A 119 3.70 4.50 -7.06
CA ARG A 119 4.96 4.68 -6.33
C ARG A 119 5.38 3.42 -5.57
N ALA A 120 4.44 2.76 -4.90
CA ALA A 120 4.72 1.53 -4.18
C ALA A 120 5.11 0.37 -5.13
N LEU A 121 4.47 0.28 -6.30
CA LEU A 121 4.70 -0.80 -7.28
C LEU A 121 6.01 -0.66 -8.06
N LEU A 122 6.55 0.55 -8.21
CA LEU A 122 7.80 0.78 -8.97
C LEU A 122 8.98 -0.07 -8.49
N ARG A 123 8.98 -0.45 -7.21
CA ARG A 123 10.00 -1.32 -6.61
C ARG A 123 9.68 -2.81 -6.76
N ARG A 124 8.58 -3.18 -7.44
CA ARG A 124 8.12 -4.57 -7.62
C ARG A 124 8.07 -5.34 -6.29
N PRO A 125 7.26 -4.89 -5.32
CA PRO A 125 7.23 -5.48 -3.99
C PRO A 125 6.67 -6.91 -4.02
N ARG A 126 7.17 -7.76 -3.12
CA ARG A 126 6.57 -9.06 -2.82
C ARG A 126 5.44 -8.96 -1.80
N LEU A 127 5.44 -7.90 -0.99
CA LEU A 127 4.43 -7.60 0.02
C LEU A 127 4.02 -6.12 -0.09
N LEU A 128 2.73 -5.90 -0.29
CA LEU A 128 2.11 -4.58 -0.28
C LEU A 128 1.23 -4.43 0.97
N LEU A 129 1.54 -3.45 1.78
CA LEU A 129 0.80 -3.09 2.99
C LEU A 129 -0.13 -1.93 2.67
N LEU A 130 -1.42 -2.07 2.96
CA LEU A 130 -2.46 -1.09 2.66
C LEU A 130 -3.12 -0.64 3.97
N ASP A 131 -2.90 0.60 4.36
CA ASP A 131 -3.53 1.19 5.56
C ASP A 131 -4.73 2.04 5.12
N GLU A 132 -5.93 1.47 5.24
CA GLU A 132 -7.20 2.10 4.86
C GLU A 132 -7.17 2.81 3.48
N PRO A 133 -6.81 2.11 2.39
CA PRO A 133 -6.44 2.74 1.11
C PRO A 133 -7.59 3.46 0.40
N THR A 134 -8.82 3.36 0.88
CA THR A 134 -10.00 3.95 0.25
C THR A 134 -10.89 4.74 1.21
N SER A 135 -10.50 4.88 2.49
CA SER A 135 -11.35 5.51 3.53
C SER A 135 -11.66 6.99 3.29
N ALA A 136 -10.83 7.69 2.51
CA ALA A 136 -11.01 9.11 2.18
C ALA A 136 -11.61 9.33 0.77
N LEU A 137 -12.16 8.29 0.14
CA LEU A 137 -12.66 8.35 -1.23
C LEU A 137 -14.17 8.13 -1.28
N ASP A 138 -14.83 8.74 -2.28
CA ASP A 138 -16.23 8.48 -2.60
C ASP A 138 -16.43 7.01 -3.00
N VAL A 139 -17.63 6.48 -2.75
CA VAL A 139 -17.98 5.06 -2.97
C VAL A 139 -17.66 4.57 -4.40
N SER A 140 -17.97 5.39 -5.42
CA SER A 140 -17.68 5.04 -6.81
C SER A 140 -16.20 4.96 -7.13
N VAL A 141 -15.41 5.87 -6.57
CA VAL A 141 -13.96 5.91 -6.72
C VAL A 141 -13.31 4.78 -5.92
N GLN A 142 -13.84 4.48 -4.72
CA GLN A 142 -13.40 3.35 -3.89
C GLN A 142 -13.45 2.03 -4.66
N ALA A 143 -14.59 1.69 -5.27
CA ALA A 143 -14.73 0.46 -6.06
C ALA A 143 -13.68 0.37 -7.18
N GLY A 144 -13.42 1.48 -7.87
CA GLY A 144 -12.38 1.56 -8.91
C GLY A 144 -10.96 1.30 -8.39
N ILE A 145 -10.62 1.77 -7.18
CA ILE A 145 -9.33 1.52 -6.55
C ILE A 145 -9.20 0.07 -6.06
N LEU A 146 -10.24 -0.51 -5.47
CA LEU A 146 -10.22 -1.90 -5.02
C LEU A 146 -10.06 -2.87 -6.19
N ASN A 147 -10.80 -2.66 -7.29
CA ASN A 147 -10.65 -3.45 -8.50
C ASN A 147 -9.25 -3.30 -9.13
N LEU A 148 -8.68 -2.10 -9.11
CA LEU A 148 -7.30 -1.87 -9.53
C LEU A 148 -6.32 -2.69 -8.67
N LEU A 149 -6.44 -2.65 -7.36
CA LEU A 149 -5.57 -3.37 -6.44
C LEU A 149 -5.66 -4.90 -6.64
N ASN A 150 -6.85 -5.47 -6.83
CA ASN A 150 -7.04 -6.89 -7.13
C ASN A 150 -6.35 -7.29 -8.45
N ARG A 151 -6.50 -6.48 -9.51
CA ARG A 151 -5.83 -6.70 -10.78
C ARG A 151 -4.30 -6.67 -10.63
N LEU A 152 -3.78 -5.68 -9.92
CA LEU A 152 -2.34 -5.52 -9.69
C LEU A 152 -1.77 -6.65 -8.82
N GLN A 153 -2.51 -7.10 -7.80
CA GLN A 153 -2.13 -8.24 -6.98
C GLN A 153 -1.96 -9.50 -7.84
N ALA A 154 -2.91 -9.78 -8.73
CA ALA A 154 -2.85 -10.92 -9.62
C ALA A 154 -1.70 -10.80 -10.64
N ALA A 155 -1.54 -9.62 -11.26
CA ALA A 155 -0.51 -9.37 -12.29
C ALA A 155 0.92 -9.50 -11.74
N HIS A 156 1.16 -9.03 -10.53
CA HIS A 156 2.48 -9.06 -9.89
C HIS A 156 2.70 -10.26 -8.96
N ALA A 157 1.72 -11.14 -8.78
CA ALA A 157 1.77 -12.28 -7.86
C ALA A 157 2.23 -11.86 -6.43
N MET A 158 1.84 -10.67 -5.98
CA MET A 158 2.25 -10.13 -4.69
C MET A 158 1.28 -10.48 -3.58
N THR A 159 1.80 -10.58 -2.36
CA THR A 159 0.96 -10.67 -1.16
C THR A 159 0.47 -9.28 -0.76
N VAL A 160 -0.81 -9.18 -0.39
CA VAL A 160 -1.40 -7.94 0.12
C VAL A 160 -1.84 -8.15 1.57
N VAL A 161 -1.46 -7.22 2.44
CA VAL A 161 -2.00 -7.11 3.80
C VAL A 161 -2.75 -5.79 3.90
N LEU A 162 -4.06 -5.89 4.11
CA LEU A 162 -4.98 -4.75 4.13
C LEU A 162 -5.51 -4.50 5.54
N VAL A 163 -5.46 -3.25 5.96
CA VAL A 163 -6.20 -2.74 7.11
C VAL A 163 -7.42 -1.98 6.61
N SER A 164 -8.60 -2.34 7.09
CA SER A 164 -9.84 -1.62 6.88
C SER A 164 -10.77 -1.81 8.08
N HIS A 165 -11.68 -0.85 8.28
CA HIS A 165 -12.81 -0.98 9.20
C HIS A 165 -14.11 -1.34 8.46
N ASP A 166 -14.09 -1.36 7.12
CA ASP A 166 -15.22 -1.69 6.26
C ASP A 166 -15.23 -3.19 5.93
N PRO A 167 -16.24 -3.98 6.40
CA PRO A 167 -16.34 -5.40 6.11
C PRO A 167 -16.46 -5.71 4.62
N GLY A 168 -17.15 -4.85 3.84
CA GLY A 168 -17.32 -5.03 2.39
C GLY A 168 -15.99 -4.93 1.65
N VAL A 169 -15.11 -3.99 2.06
CA VAL A 169 -13.74 -3.89 1.52
C VAL A 169 -12.93 -5.16 1.82
N ILE A 170 -13.03 -5.67 3.06
CA ILE A 170 -12.32 -6.89 3.46
C ILE A 170 -12.83 -8.10 2.68
N ALA A 171 -14.14 -8.28 2.55
CA ALA A 171 -14.73 -9.40 1.80
C ALA A 171 -14.35 -9.36 0.30
N HIS A 172 -14.28 -8.15 -0.28
CA HIS A 172 -13.90 -7.96 -1.68
C HIS A 172 -12.41 -8.27 -1.97
N MET A 173 -11.52 -7.91 -1.03
CA MET A 173 -10.07 -7.94 -1.25
C MET A 173 -9.37 -9.16 -0.64
N CYS A 174 -9.91 -9.74 0.43
CA CYS A 174 -9.16 -10.65 1.28
C CYS A 174 -9.67 -12.10 1.20
N HIS A 175 -8.75 -13.06 1.26
CA HIS A 175 -9.08 -14.49 1.42
C HIS A 175 -9.18 -14.89 2.89
N ARG A 176 -8.55 -14.13 3.78
CA ARG A 176 -8.56 -14.33 5.24
C ARG A 176 -8.53 -12.98 5.92
N ALA A 177 -9.16 -12.87 7.08
CA ALA A 177 -9.09 -11.67 7.89
C ALA A 177 -8.91 -12.00 9.37
N ALA A 178 -8.31 -11.07 10.11
CA ALA A 178 -8.23 -11.10 11.57
C ALA A 178 -8.95 -9.88 12.14
N LEU A 179 -9.82 -10.11 13.12
CA LEU A 179 -10.45 -9.04 13.90
C LEU A 179 -9.53 -8.66 15.06
N LEU A 180 -9.08 -7.41 15.07
CA LEU A 180 -8.21 -6.85 16.10
C LEU A 180 -9.01 -5.90 16.98
N GLU A 181 -8.99 -6.13 18.29
CA GLU A 181 -9.63 -5.29 19.29
C GLU A 181 -8.77 -5.22 20.55
N GLY A 182 -8.58 -4.01 21.10
CA GLY A 182 -7.74 -3.80 22.27
C GLY A 182 -6.32 -4.36 22.15
N GLY A 183 -5.72 -4.35 20.94
CA GLY A 183 -4.39 -4.91 20.68
C GLY A 183 -4.32 -6.44 20.59
N ARG A 184 -5.45 -7.14 20.59
CA ARG A 184 -5.52 -8.62 20.54
C ARG A 184 -6.30 -9.09 19.33
N ILE A 185 -5.88 -10.20 18.74
CA ILE A 185 -6.66 -10.90 17.72
C ILE A 185 -7.76 -11.66 18.45
N LEU A 186 -9.02 -11.26 18.23
CA LEU A 186 -10.19 -11.92 18.80
C LEU A 186 -10.67 -13.10 17.97
N ARG A 187 -10.57 -12.97 16.65
CA ARG A 187 -11.12 -13.94 15.70
C ARG A 187 -10.38 -13.87 14.39
N GLU A 188 -10.16 -15.03 13.78
CA GLU A 188 -9.76 -15.18 12.40
C GLU A 188 -10.96 -15.63 11.58
N LEU A 189 -11.07 -15.12 10.34
CA LEU A 189 -12.14 -15.42 9.40
C LEU A 189 -11.51 -15.93 8.11
N ASP A 190 -12.06 -16.99 7.57
CA ASP A 190 -11.77 -17.48 6.23
C ASP A 190 -12.69 -16.80 5.18
N ARG A 191 -12.50 -17.12 3.91
CA ARG A 191 -13.27 -16.53 2.81
C ARG A 191 -14.77 -16.79 2.94
N ALA A 192 -15.17 -18.01 3.29
CA ALA A 192 -16.58 -18.38 3.40
C ALA A 192 -17.29 -17.57 4.51
N GLN A 193 -16.59 -17.36 5.62
CA GLN A 193 -17.09 -16.54 6.74
C GLN A 193 -17.13 -15.04 6.39
N LEU A 194 -16.21 -14.55 5.55
CA LEU A 194 -16.22 -13.16 5.09
C LEU A 194 -17.41 -12.88 4.15
N GLU A 195 -17.72 -13.81 3.24
CA GLU A 195 -18.85 -13.68 2.31
C GLU A 195 -20.21 -13.68 3.02
N GLN A 196 -20.30 -14.27 4.21
CA GLN A 196 -21.53 -14.26 5.02
C GLN A 196 -21.75 -12.95 5.82
N GLN A 197 -20.71 -12.09 5.92
CA GLN A 197 -20.75 -10.85 6.70
C GLN A 197 -20.82 -9.58 5.83
N SER A 198 -20.83 -9.72 4.49
CA SER A 198 -20.85 -8.62 3.52
C SER A 198 -22.26 -8.21 3.07
#